data_00fd1452f67c50f8534b194704111a96
#
_entry.id   00fd1452f67c50f8534b194704111a96
#
_cell.length_a   1.000
_cell.length_b   1.000
_cell.length_c   1.000
_cell.angle_alpha   90.00
_cell.angle_beta   90.00
_cell.angle_gamma   90.00
#
_symmetry.space_group_name_H-M   'P 1'
#
loop_
_entity.id
_entity.type
_entity.pdbx_description
1 polymer ?
#
loop_
_entity_poly.entity_id
_entity_poly.type
_entity_poly.pdbx_seq_one_letter_code
_entity_poly.pdbx_strand_id
1 'polypeptide(L)'
;MDKSVLIFYAIPVFFLLIIIEFIYGLLVKNNTYRINDTFVSISIGLISRFPVILNLGFNAFLFTLAATTFNLKLLPLDSWATWVIAFLMYDLTYYIQHRMHHEIKILWATHVVHHHGEEYNLATALRQTSTGFLWKWMFYIPMMVIGIPAEVFATVGGINLLYQYWVHTEHIPKLGWMEKVFITPSNHRVHHAKNPEYIDANYGGVFIIWDRIFGTY
;
A
#
# COMPACT_ATOMS: atom_id res chain seq x y z
N MET A 1 7.27 -12.56 -12.57
CA MET A 1 6.34 -13.36 -11.73
C MET A 1 5.02 -12.61 -11.68
N ASP A 2 3.89 -13.26 -11.92
CA ASP A 2 2.60 -12.60 -11.90
C ASP A 2 2.28 -12.08 -10.49
N LYS A 3 1.72 -10.85 -10.39
CA LYS A 3 1.30 -10.22 -9.13
C LYS A 3 0.36 -11.12 -8.31
N SER A 4 -0.52 -11.85 -8.97
CA SER A 4 -1.45 -12.79 -8.34
C SER A 4 -0.72 -13.94 -7.64
N VAL A 5 0.32 -14.47 -8.27
CA VAL A 5 1.17 -15.53 -7.72
C VAL A 5 1.95 -15.04 -6.51
N LEU A 6 2.51 -13.81 -6.59
CA LEU A 6 3.24 -13.20 -5.49
C LEU A 6 2.35 -13.01 -4.25
N ILE A 7 1.14 -12.47 -4.45
CA ILE A 7 0.18 -12.26 -3.37
C ILE A 7 -0.31 -13.59 -2.80
N PHE A 8 -0.56 -14.59 -3.65
CA PHE A 8 -1.01 -15.91 -3.20
C PHE A 8 -0.02 -16.55 -2.22
N TYR A 9 1.27 -16.50 -2.52
CA TYR A 9 2.30 -17.00 -1.61
C TYR A 9 2.55 -16.11 -0.39
N ALA A 10 2.22 -14.81 -0.48
CA ALA A 10 2.35 -13.90 0.64
C ALA A 10 1.26 -14.08 1.71
N ILE A 11 0.06 -14.55 1.34
CA ILE A 11 -1.06 -14.70 2.28
C ILE A 11 -0.72 -15.60 3.48
N PRO A 12 -0.20 -16.83 3.31
CA PRO A 12 0.19 -17.65 4.44
C PRO A 12 1.26 -17.01 5.33
N VAL A 13 2.20 -16.26 4.71
CA VAL A 13 3.25 -15.53 5.44
C VAL A 13 2.64 -14.42 6.28
N PHE A 14 1.66 -13.68 5.75
CA PHE A 14 0.97 -12.64 6.51
C PHE A 14 0.28 -13.19 7.75
N PHE A 15 -0.46 -14.30 7.62
CA PHE A 15 -1.09 -14.93 8.77
C PHE A 15 -0.08 -15.46 9.78
N LEU A 16 1.03 -16.03 9.31
CA LEU A 16 2.11 -16.48 10.19
C LEU A 16 2.71 -15.30 10.98
N LEU A 17 2.96 -14.18 10.32
CA LEU A 17 3.50 -12.98 10.97
C LEU A 17 2.51 -12.38 11.97
N ILE A 18 1.21 -12.37 11.69
CA ILE A 18 0.17 -11.97 12.66
C ILE A 18 0.23 -12.86 13.91
N ILE A 19 0.35 -14.17 13.75
CA ILE A 19 0.46 -15.10 14.87
C ILE A 19 1.75 -14.84 15.68
N ILE A 20 2.87 -14.62 14.99
CA ILE A 20 4.15 -14.31 15.63
C ILE A 20 4.05 -13.00 16.42
N GLU A 21 3.50 -11.94 15.83
CA GLU A 21 3.33 -10.65 16.49
C GLU A 21 2.41 -10.77 17.72
N PHE A 22 1.30 -11.50 17.61
CA PHE A 22 0.40 -11.75 18.72
C PHE A 22 1.10 -12.46 19.87
N ILE A 23 1.82 -13.55 19.59
CA ILE A 23 2.57 -14.31 20.60
C ILE A 23 3.65 -13.42 21.23
N TYR A 24 4.39 -12.66 20.43
CA TYR A 24 5.39 -11.72 20.90
C TYR A 24 4.79 -10.68 21.86
N GLY A 25 3.66 -10.07 21.48
CA GLY A 25 2.95 -9.11 22.32
C GLY A 25 2.54 -9.68 23.68
N LEU A 26 2.10 -10.95 23.72
CA LEU A 26 1.79 -11.65 24.99
C LEU A 26 3.05 -11.84 25.83
N LEU A 27 4.17 -12.26 25.24
CA LEU A 27 5.43 -12.50 25.94
C LEU A 27 6.02 -11.23 26.54
N VAL A 28 5.95 -10.10 25.82
CA VAL A 28 6.47 -8.80 26.29
C VAL A 28 5.45 -8.01 27.11
N LYS A 29 4.27 -8.58 27.37
CA LYS A 29 3.14 -7.94 28.10
C LYS A 29 2.68 -6.62 27.46
N ASN A 30 2.79 -6.52 26.17
CA ASN A 30 2.30 -5.42 25.34
C ASN A 30 1.48 -5.99 24.19
N ASN A 31 0.30 -6.51 24.47
CA ASN A 31 -0.57 -7.08 23.45
C ASN A 31 -1.33 -5.97 22.71
N THR A 32 -1.13 -5.88 21.39
CA THR A 32 -1.76 -4.94 20.48
C THR A 32 -2.96 -5.54 19.72
N TYR A 33 -3.45 -6.69 20.16
CA TYR A 33 -4.55 -7.41 19.52
C TYR A 33 -5.79 -7.47 20.40
N ARG A 34 -6.91 -6.96 19.88
CA ARG A 34 -8.27 -7.25 20.37
C ARG A 34 -8.97 -8.19 19.39
N ILE A 35 -9.56 -9.27 19.87
CA ILE A 35 -10.18 -10.29 19.03
C ILE A 35 -11.21 -9.69 18.07
N ASN A 36 -12.08 -8.82 18.57
CA ASN A 36 -13.14 -8.20 17.75
C ASN A 36 -12.56 -7.32 16.64
N ASP A 37 -11.58 -6.46 16.92
CA ASP A 37 -10.95 -5.57 15.92
C ASP A 37 -10.14 -6.37 14.91
N THR A 38 -9.41 -7.38 15.36
CA THR A 38 -8.67 -8.31 14.49
C THR A 38 -9.60 -9.05 13.54
N PHE A 39 -10.70 -9.61 14.06
CA PHE A 39 -11.71 -10.29 13.25
C PHE A 39 -12.33 -9.36 12.20
N VAL A 40 -12.68 -8.14 12.59
CA VAL A 40 -13.21 -7.11 11.68
C VAL A 40 -12.17 -6.75 10.61
N SER A 41 -10.91 -6.55 10.98
CA SER A 41 -9.82 -6.19 10.05
C SER A 41 -9.62 -7.27 8.99
N ILE A 42 -9.54 -8.54 9.39
CA ILE A 42 -9.42 -9.69 8.48
C ILE A 42 -10.67 -9.82 7.60
N SER A 43 -11.87 -9.69 8.18
CA SER A 43 -13.14 -9.82 7.44
C SER A 43 -13.28 -8.74 6.37
N ILE A 44 -12.97 -7.48 6.68
CA ILE A 44 -12.96 -6.37 5.72
C ILE A 44 -11.92 -6.65 4.63
N GLY A 45 -10.74 -7.15 4.98
CA GLY A 45 -9.71 -7.54 4.03
C GLY A 45 -10.20 -8.59 3.03
N LEU A 46 -10.87 -9.62 3.51
CA LEU A 46 -11.45 -10.68 2.66
C LEU A 46 -12.59 -10.13 1.78
N ILE A 47 -13.54 -9.40 2.36
CA ILE A 47 -14.67 -8.81 1.64
C ILE A 47 -14.18 -7.86 0.55
N SER A 48 -13.11 -7.09 0.80
CA SER A 48 -12.54 -6.18 -0.18
C SER A 48 -12.02 -6.87 -1.46
N ARG A 49 -11.83 -8.19 -1.44
CA ARG A 49 -11.39 -8.94 -2.63
C ARG A 49 -12.51 -9.19 -3.63
N PHE A 50 -13.76 -9.28 -3.20
CA PHE A 50 -14.89 -9.54 -4.11
C PHE A 50 -15.04 -8.46 -5.19
N PRO A 51 -15.12 -7.15 -4.87
CA PRO A 51 -15.17 -6.13 -5.90
C PRO A 51 -13.93 -6.10 -6.80
N VAL A 52 -12.75 -6.41 -6.26
CA VAL A 52 -11.52 -6.51 -7.07
C VAL A 52 -11.63 -7.62 -8.10
N ILE A 53 -12.14 -8.79 -7.71
CA ILE A 53 -12.36 -9.93 -8.63
C ILE A 53 -13.38 -9.56 -9.71
N LEU A 54 -14.50 -8.93 -9.32
CA LEU A 54 -15.55 -8.50 -10.26
C LEU A 54 -15.06 -7.40 -11.22
N ASN A 55 -14.09 -6.58 -10.82
CA ASN A 55 -13.58 -5.44 -11.60
C ASN A 55 -12.21 -5.67 -12.25
N LEU A 56 -11.65 -6.88 -12.19
CA LEU A 56 -10.42 -7.21 -12.90
C LEU A 56 -10.47 -6.80 -14.38
N GLY A 57 -11.62 -6.97 -15.02
CA GLY A 57 -11.85 -6.55 -16.40
C GLY A 57 -11.80 -5.04 -16.62
N PHE A 58 -12.38 -4.23 -15.72
CA PHE A 58 -12.46 -2.78 -15.89
C PHE A 58 -11.09 -2.10 -15.84
N ASN A 59 -10.32 -2.32 -14.78
CA ASN A 59 -8.99 -1.74 -14.66
C ASN A 59 -8.02 -2.28 -15.72
N ALA A 60 -8.08 -3.58 -16.03
CA ALA A 60 -7.29 -4.17 -17.09
C ALA A 60 -7.66 -3.57 -18.46
N PHE A 61 -8.92 -3.34 -18.74
CA PHE A 61 -9.38 -2.67 -19.96
C PHE A 61 -8.80 -1.25 -20.07
N LEU A 62 -8.91 -0.43 -19.01
CA LEU A 62 -8.41 0.95 -19.02
C LEU A 62 -6.88 1.01 -19.18
N PHE A 63 -6.14 0.14 -18.50
CA PHE A 63 -4.69 0.08 -18.63
C PHE A 63 -4.26 -0.42 -20.01
N THR A 64 -4.96 -1.42 -20.56
CA THR A 64 -4.71 -1.91 -21.92
C THR A 64 -5.02 -0.83 -22.95
N LEU A 65 -6.16 -0.14 -22.83
CA LEU A 65 -6.51 0.98 -23.70
C LEU A 65 -5.46 2.07 -23.67
N ALA A 66 -5.01 2.50 -22.49
CA ALA A 66 -3.95 3.49 -22.35
C ALA A 66 -2.62 3.02 -22.98
N ALA A 67 -2.23 1.77 -22.71
CA ALA A 67 -0.99 1.19 -23.21
C ALA A 67 -1.01 0.96 -24.74
N THR A 68 -2.17 0.70 -25.34
CA THR A 68 -2.27 0.47 -26.80
C THR A 68 -2.48 1.76 -27.59
N THR A 69 -3.17 2.75 -27.00
CA THR A 69 -3.54 3.98 -27.72
C THR A 69 -2.50 5.09 -27.55
N PHE A 70 -1.92 5.24 -26.36
CA PHE A 70 -1.08 6.39 -26.01
C PHE A 70 0.36 6.05 -25.64
N ASN A 71 0.77 4.79 -25.75
CA ASN A 71 2.08 4.31 -25.30
C ASN A 71 3.23 4.96 -26.08
N LEU A 72 4.08 5.70 -25.38
CA LEU A 72 5.28 6.36 -25.92
C LEU A 72 6.44 5.40 -26.13
N LYS A 73 6.36 4.15 -25.64
CA LYS A 73 7.37 3.10 -25.77
C LYS A 73 8.78 3.49 -25.31
N LEU A 74 8.86 4.32 -24.27
CA LEU A 74 10.15 4.85 -23.78
C LEU A 74 10.94 3.84 -22.95
N LEU A 75 10.28 2.80 -22.42
CA LEU A 75 10.85 1.91 -21.40
C LEU A 75 10.73 0.44 -21.84
N PRO A 76 11.79 -0.14 -22.42
CA PRO A 76 11.79 -1.54 -22.85
C PRO A 76 11.88 -2.51 -21.65
N LEU A 77 11.26 -3.69 -21.78
CA LEU A 77 11.17 -4.70 -20.71
C LEU A 77 12.54 -5.26 -20.27
N ASP A 78 13.48 -5.40 -21.19
CA ASP A 78 14.80 -6.02 -20.99
C ASP A 78 15.82 -5.09 -20.31
N SER A 79 15.47 -3.81 -20.12
CA SER A 79 16.35 -2.85 -19.44
C SER A 79 16.15 -2.85 -17.92
N TRP A 80 17.24 -3.04 -17.17
CA TRP A 80 17.21 -2.87 -15.71
C TRP A 80 16.75 -1.45 -15.27
N ALA A 81 17.07 -0.45 -16.08
CA ALA A 81 16.66 0.93 -15.83
C ALA A 81 15.13 1.08 -15.83
N THR A 82 14.43 0.32 -16.68
CA THR A 82 12.95 0.27 -16.69
C THR A 82 12.41 -0.17 -15.35
N TRP A 83 13.01 -1.17 -14.71
CA TRP A 83 12.56 -1.65 -13.39
C TRP A 83 12.78 -0.62 -12.29
N VAL A 84 13.93 0.04 -12.28
CA VAL A 84 14.25 1.09 -11.29
C VAL A 84 13.31 2.30 -11.48
N ILE A 85 13.16 2.78 -12.70
CA ILE A 85 12.28 3.92 -13.01
C ILE A 85 10.84 3.57 -12.67
N ALA A 86 10.37 2.38 -13.06
CA ALA A 86 9.02 1.92 -12.77
C ALA A 86 8.76 1.84 -11.26
N PHE A 87 9.73 1.35 -10.47
CA PHE A 87 9.59 1.26 -9.02
C PHE A 87 9.50 2.64 -8.37
N LEU A 88 10.37 3.57 -8.75
CA LEU A 88 10.36 4.94 -8.24
C LEU A 88 9.08 5.69 -8.65
N MET A 89 8.66 5.54 -9.91
CA MET A 89 7.40 6.13 -10.40
C MET A 89 6.18 5.54 -9.72
N TYR A 90 6.17 4.22 -9.50
CA TYR A 90 5.07 3.56 -8.80
C TYR A 90 4.93 4.09 -7.38
N ASP A 91 6.04 4.20 -6.65
CA ASP A 91 6.05 4.67 -5.27
C ASP A 91 5.68 6.16 -5.15
N LEU A 92 6.18 7.00 -6.07
CA LEU A 92 5.73 8.40 -6.18
C LEU A 92 4.23 8.50 -6.49
N THR A 93 3.74 7.69 -7.42
CA THR A 93 2.31 7.67 -7.78
C THR A 93 1.48 7.19 -6.59
N TYR A 94 1.97 6.19 -5.84
CA TYR A 94 1.35 5.75 -4.60
C TYR A 94 1.28 6.89 -3.58
N TYR A 95 2.37 7.63 -3.35
CA TYR A 95 2.40 8.79 -2.47
C TYR A 95 1.32 9.82 -2.87
N ILE A 96 1.28 10.20 -4.15
CA ILE A 96 0.28 11.18 -4.66
C ILE A 96 -1.15 10.64 -4.44
N GLN A 97 -1.39 9.39 -4.83
CA GLN A 97 -2.68 8.75 -4.63
C GLN A 97 -3.08 8.72 -3.16
N HIS A 98 -2.18 8.32 -2.28
CA HIS A 98 -2.42 8.19 -0.85
C HIS A 98 -2.73 9.55 -0.22
N ARG A 99 -1.93 10.58 -0.53
CA ARG A 99 -2.18 11.95 -0.13
C ARG A 99 -3.56 12.45 -0.60
N MET A 100 -3.91 12.23 -1.86
CA MET A 100 -5.23 12.62 -2.38
C MET A 100 -6.37 11.88 -1.68
N HIS A 101 -6.16 10.63 -1.24
CA HIS A 101 -7.14 9.88 -0.47
C HIS A 101 -7.35 10.46 0.94
N HIS A 102 -6.44 11.24 1.47
CA HIS A 102 -6.61 11.98 2.72
C HIS A 102 -7.21 13.38 2.50
N GLU A 103 -6.78 14.10 1.47
CA GLU A 103 -7.17 15.49 1.26
C GLU A 103 -8.54 15.66 0.55
N ILE A 104 -8.98 14.67 -0.25
CA ILE A 104 -10.22 14.74 -1.03
C ILE A 104 -11.31 13.88 -0.39
N LYS A 105 -12.40 14.48 0.07
CA LYS A 105 -13.47 13.82 0.84
C LYS A 105 -14.01 12.53 0.21
N ILE A 106 -14.24 12.49 -1.11
CA ILE A 106 -14.76 11.29 -1.77
C ILE A 106 -13.72 10.16 -1.81
N LEU A 107 -12.45 10.49 -1.92
CA LEU A 107 -11.36 9.53 -1.85
C LEU A 107 -11.12 9.09 -0.41
N TRP A 108 -11.19 10.00 0.55
CA TRP A 108 -11.15 9.67 1.98
C TRP A 108 -12.24 8.69 2.36
N ALA A 109 -13.47 8.86 1.87
CA ALA A 109 -14.56 7.92 2.12
C ALA A 109 -14.24 6.47 1.69
N THR A 110 -13.34 6.29 0.72
CA THR A 110 -12.84 4.96 0.33
C THR A 110 -11.66 4.50 1.18
N HIS A 111 -10.89 5.40 1.78
CA HIS A 111 -9.65 5.09 2.50
C HIS A 111 -9.84 5.02 4.02
N VAL A 112 -10.82 5.75 4.57
CA VAL A 112 -11.10 5.80 6.01
C VAL A 112 -11.29 4.41 6.63
N VAL A 113 -11.78 3.43 5.89
CA VAL A 113 -11.93 2.06 6.36
C VAL A 113 -10.60 1.45 6.82
N HIS A 114 -9.49 1.85 6.21
CA HIS A 114 -8.14 1.45 6.60
C HIS A 114 -7.71 2.10 7.92
N HIS A 115 -8.03 3.39 8.12
CA HIS A 115 -7.72 4.15 9.33
C HIS A 115 -8.69 3.95 10.50
N HIS A 116 -9.79 3.22 10.31
CA HIS A 116 -10.83 3.06 11.32
C HIS A 116 -10.50 2.00 12.40
N GLY A 117 -9.40 1.25 12.26
CA GLY A 117 -8.95 0.29 13.27
C GLY A 117 -8.75 0.94 14.63
N GLU A 118 -9.15 0.24 15.71
CA GLU A 118 -8.90 0.70 17.08
C GLU A 118 -7.48 0.36 17.52
N GLU A 119 -7.00 -0.81 17.09
CA GLU A 119 -5.66 -1.31 17.37
C GLU A 119 -4.77 -1.20 16.13
N TYR A 120 -3.48 -0.99 16.36
CA TYR A 120 -2.49 -0.90 15.30
C TYR A 120 -1.53 -2.09 15.36
N ASN A 121 -1.68 -3.02 14.42
CA ASN A 121 -0.94 -4.27 14.32
C ASN A 121 -0.96 -4.81 12.90
N LEU A 122 -0.29 -5.92 12.62
CA LEU A 122 -0.20 -6.49 11.27
C LEU A 122 -1.57 -6.88 10.67
N ALA A 123 -2.60 -7.13 11.48
CA ALA A 123 -3.95 -7.36 10.95
C ALA A 123 -4.57 -6.07 10.39
N THR A 124 -4.18 -4.89 10.88
CA THR A 124 -4.62 -3.59 10.35
C THR A 124 -4.18 -3.40 8.91
N ALA A 125 -3.01 -3.93 8.52
CA ALA A 125 -2.53 -3.91 7.13
C ALA A 125 -3.49 -4.61 6.16
N LEU A 126 -4.24 -5.62 6.63
CA LEU A 126 -5.22 -6.35 5.82
C LEU A 126 -6.53 -5.59 5.62
N ARG A 127 -6.76 -4.53 6.39
CA ARG A 127 -7.97 -3.72 6.37
C ARG A 127 -8.02 -2.85 5.12
N GLN A 128 -8.56 -3.38 4.03
CA GLN A 128 -8.53 -2.77 2.71
C GLN A 128 -9.92 -2.33 2.24
N THR A 129 -9.96 -1.24 1.46
CA THR A 129 -11.20 -0.74 0.88
C THR A 129 -11.75 -1.63 -0.22
N SER A 130 -13.08 -1.77 -0.29
CA SER A 130 -13.79 -2.44 -1.38
C SER A 130 -14.00 -1.54 -2.62
N THR A 131 -13.90 -0.23 -2.48
CA THR A 131 -14.25 0.77 -3.51
C THR A 131 -13.04 1.45 -4.14
N GLY A 132 -11.83 1.17 -3.67
CA GLY A 132 -10.61 1.79 -4.17
C GLY A 132 -10.34 1.59 -5.66
N PHE A 133 -10.87 0.51 -6.28
CA PHE A 133 -10.74 0.25 -7.71
C PHE A 133 -11.38 1.33 -8.59
N LEU A 134 -12.37 2.08 -8.07
CA LEU A 134 -13.06 3.14 -8.80
C LEU A 134 -12.14 4.32 -9.15
N TRP A 135 -11.11 4.55 -8.35
CA TRP A 135 -10.29 5.77 -8.42
C TRP A 135 -8.81 5.49 -8.69
N LYS A 136 -8.27 4.37 -8.22
CA LYS A 136 -6.83 4.07 -8.28
C LYS A 136 -6.25 4.12 -9.68
N TRP A 137 -6.95 3.62 -10.67
CA TRP A 137 -6.49 3.55 -12.05
C TRP A 137 -6.09 4.91 -12.63
N MET A 138 -6.79 5.99 -12.25
CA MET A 138 -6.52 7.35 -12.75
C MET A 138 -5.09 7.80 -12.44
N PHE A 139 -4.57 7.44 -11.28
CA PHE A 139 -3.22 7.80 -10.86
C PHE A 139 -2.14 7.03 -11.61
N TYR A 140 -2.41 5.79 -12.01
CA TYR A 140 -1.43 4.89 -12.63
C TYR A 140 -1.44 4.91 -14.15
N ILE A 141 -2.46 5.47 -14.82
CA ILE A 141 -2.49 5.60 -16.29
C ILE A 141 -1.25 6.27 -16.86
N PRO A 142 -0.67 7.34 -16.26
CA PRO A 142 0.55 7.95 -16.79
C PRO A 142 1.72 6.96 -16.96
N MET A 143 1.80 5.94 -16.11
CA MET A 143 2.83 4.89 -16.23
C MET A 143 2.64 4.04 -17.50
N MET A 144 1.40 3.75 -17.88
CA MET A 144 1.08 3.04 -19.12
C MET A 144 1.39 3.89 -20.35
N VAL A 145 1.11 5.20 -20.28
CA VAL A 145 1.40 6.15 -21.36
C VAL A 145 2.89 6.29 -21.61
N ILE A 146 3.72 6.37 -20.56
CA ILE A 146 5.19 6.43 -20.70
C ILE A 146 5.74 5.14 -21.29
N GLY A 147 5.04 4.03 -21.16
CA GLY A 147 5.42 2.75 -21.74
C GLY A 147 6.01 1.75 -20.75
N ILE A 148 5.65 1.87 -19.47
CA ILE A 148 6.02 0.83 -18.51
C ILE A 148 5.26 -0.45 -18.87
N PRO A 149 5.98 -1.57 -19.11
CA PRO A 149 5.36 -2.84 -19.44
C PRO A 149 4.45 -3.34 -18.31
N ALA A 150 3.32 -3.96 -18.66
CA ALA A 150 2.34 -4.43 -17.69
C ALA A 150 2.91 -5.41 -16.65
N GLU A 151 3.86 -6.25 -17.06
CA GLU A 151 4.57 -7.18 -16.19
C GLU A 151 5.42 -6.44 -15.15
N VAL A 152 6.18 -5.41 -15.57
CA VAL A 152 6.97 -4.57 -14.68
C VAL A 152 6.06 -3.84 -13.71
N PHE A 153 4.99 -3.20 -14.21
CA PHE A 153 3.99 -2.50 -13.38
C PHE A 153 3.39 -3.42 -12.32
N ALA A 154 2.96 -4.62 -12.71
CA ALA A 154 2.38 -5.59 -11.79
C ALA A 154 3.39 -6.03 -10.71
N THR A 155 4.64 -6.27 -11.10
CA THR A 155 5.68 -6.73 -10.18
C THR A 155 6.09 -5.64 -9.18
N VAL A 156 6.38 -4.43 -9.65
CA VAL A 156 6.75 -3.32 -8.76
C VAL A 156 5.61 -2.95 -7.81
N GLY A 157 4.35 -3.01 -8.30
CA GLY A 157 3.18 -2.81 -7.46
C GLY A 157 2.99 -3.91 -6.42
N GLY A 158 3.35 -5.15 -6.74
CA GLY A 158 3.37 -6.26 -5.79
C GLY A 158 4.42 -6.06 -4.70
N ILE A 159 5.64 -5.67 -5.07
CA ILE A 159 6.73 -5.38 -4.12
C ILE A 159 6.36 -4.22 -3.20
N ASN A 160 5.81 -3.14 -3.76
CA ASN A 160 5.37 -1.98 -2.99
C ASN A 160 4.27 -2.37 -1.96
N LEU A 161 3.30 -3.18 -2.36
CA LEU A 161 2.25 -3.69 -1.47
C LEU A 161 2.81 -4.59 -0.35
N LEU A 162 3.74 -5.48 -0.68
CA LEU A 162 4.38 -6.36 0.30
C LEU A 162 5.20 -5.57 1.32
N TYR A 163 5.91 -4.54 0.85
CA TYR A 163 6.64 -3.65 1.75
C TYR A 163 5.71 -2.98 2.75
N GLN A 164 4.56 -2.49 2.32
CA GLN A 164 3.62 -1.79 3.19
C GLN A 164 2.98 -2.69 4.27
N TYR A 165 3.08 -4.00 4.17
CA TYR A 165 2.52 -4.90 5.18
C TYR A 165 3.24 -4.78 6.52
N TRP A 166 4.57 -4.89 6.55
CA TRP A 166 5.35 -4.95 7.79
C TRP A 166 5.42 -3.64 8.56
N VAL A 167 5.08 -2.51 7.93
CA VAL A 167 5.10 -1.21 8.62
C VAL A 167 3.93 -1.03 9.60
N HIS A 168 2.92 -1.89 9.55
CA HIS A 168 1.75 -1.83 10.43
C HIS A 168 1.99 -2.59 11.75
N THR A 169 2.94 -2.14 12.57
CA THR A 169 3.19 -2.75 13.88
C THR A 169 3.64 -1.71 14.90
N GLU A 170 3.25 -1.91 16.16
CA GLU A 170 3.74 -1.11 17.30
C GLU A 170 5.07 -1.63 17.86
N HIS A 171 5.41 -2.87 17.61
CA HIS A 171 6.53 -3.52 18.25
C HIS A 171 7.91 -3.14 17.72
N ILE A 172 7.99 -2.55 16.54
CA ILE A 172 9.25 -2.13 15.93
C ILE A 172 9.48 -0.65 16.26
N PRO A 173 10.56 -0.32 17.03
CA PRO A 173 10.89 1.07 17.35
C PRO A 173 11.50 1.81 16.15
N LYS A 174 11.97 3.05 16.38
CA LYS A 174 12.71 3.81 15.36
C LYS A 174 13.96 3.06 14.89
N LEU A 175 14.13 2.98 13.57
CA LEU A 175 15.22 2.24 12.91
C LEU A 175 16.40 3.12 12.47
N GLY A 176 16.61 4.25 13.15
CA GLY A 176 17.77 5.11 12.96
C GLY A 176 17.82 5.74 11.55
N TRP A 177 18.86 5.44 10.76
CA TRP A 177 19.06 6.03 9.44
C TRP A 177 17.96 5.66 8.43
N MET A 178 17.31 4.49 8.60
CA MET A 178 16.23 4.05 7.71
C MET A 178 15.05 5.03 7.73
N GLU A 179 14.78 5.68 8.86
CA GLU A 179 13.75 6.72 9.00
C GLU A 179 13.94 7.93 8.06
N LYS A 180 15.13 8.08 7.50
CA LYS A 180 15.44 9.19 6.59
C LYS A 180 15.12 8.89 5.14
N VAL A 181 15.05 7.61 4.78
CA VAL A 181 14.91 7.14 3.40
C VAL A 181 13.62 6.36 3.19
N PHE A 182 13.28 5.49 4.14
CA PHE A 182 12.19 4.54 4.01
C PHE A 182 11.02 4.86 4.94
N ILE A 183 9.82 4.47 4.54
CA ILE A 183 8.70 4.35 5.45
C ILE A 183 8.96 3.18 6.38
N THR A 184 9.04 3.45 7.67
CA THR A 184 9.24 2.46 8.72
C THR A 184 7.97 2.33 9.55
N PRO A 185 7.84 1.33 10.44
CA PRO A 185 6.72 1.26 11.37
C PRO A 185 6.56 2.53 12.21
N SER A 186 7.65 3.19 12.58
CA SER A 186 7.63 4.45 13.34
C SER A 186 6.98 5.58 12.53
N ASN A 187 7.37 5.74 11.25
CA ASN A 187 6.79 6.75 10.36
C ASN A 187 5.31 6.47 10.08
N HIS A 188 4.96 5.20 9.88
CA HIS A 188 3.61 4.81 9.51
C HIS A 188 2.64 4.84 10.71
N ARG A 189 3.13 4.65 11.94
CA ARG A 189 2.34 4.91 13.16
C ARG A 189 1.91 6.37 13.26
N VAL A 190 2.79 7.32 12.88
CA VAL A 190 2.44 8.75 12.81
C VAL A 190 1.31 8.95 11.80
N HIS A 191 1.40 8.33 10.62
CA HIS A 191 0.37 8.39 9.60
C HIS A 191 -1.01 7.88 10.09
N HIS A 192 -1.03 6.80 10.88
CA HIS A 192 -2.26 6.24 11.46
C HIS A 192 -2.72 6.94 12.75
N ALA A 193 -1.95 7.89 13.27
CA ALA A 193 -2.27 8.57 14.52
C ALA A 193 -3.53 9.46 14.37
N LYS A 194 -4.33 9.50 15.42
CA LYS A 194 -5.57 10.29 15.50
C LYS A 194 -5.37 11.63 16.21
N ASN A 195 -4.15 11.89 16.67
CA ASN A 195 -3.79 13.13 17.37
C ASN A 195 -3.72 14.28 16.34
N PRO A 196 -4.30 15.45 16.63
CA PRO A 196 -4.36 16.56 15.68
C PRO A 196 -3.01 16.98 15.08
N GLU A 197 -1.93 16.87 15.85
CA GLU A 197 -0.57 17.22 15.44
C GLU A 197 0.08 16.25 14.43
N TYR A 198 -0.50 15.05 14.26
CA TYR A 198 0.03 13.98 13.39
C TYR A 198 -0.88 13.67 12.19
N ILE A 199 -2.08 14.23 12.19
CA ILE A 199 -3.04 14.00 11.09
C ILE A 199 -2.45 14.52 9.78
N ASP A 200 -2.66 13.76 8.72
CA ASP A 200 -2.27 14.12 7.35
C ASP A 200 -0.76 14.25 7.13
N ALA A 201 0.01 13.30 7.70
CA ALA A 201 1.44 13.18 7.51
C ALA A 201 1.85 11.77 7.02
N ASN A 202 3.04 11.67 6.42
CA ASN A 202 3.73 10.43 6.05
C ASN A 202 2.96 9.50 5.11
N TYR A 203 2.62 9.98 3.92
CA TYR A 203 1.84 9.25 2.90
C TYR A 203 2.65 8.25 2.05
N GLY A 204 3.97 8.22 2.16
CA GLY A 204 4.83 7.36 1.35
C GLY A 204 4.47 5.87 1.47
N GLY A 205 4.74 5.11 0.41
CA GLY A 205 4.59 3.64 0.41
C GLY A 205 5.85 2.93 0.89
N VAL A 206 6.93 3.12 0.16
CA VAL A 206 8.26 2.59 0.47
C VAL A 206 9.21 3.69 0.93
N PHE A 207 9.23 4.82 0.22
CA PHE A 207 10.15 5.92 0.49
C PHE A 207 9.47 7.08 1.21
N ILE A 208 10.02 7.48 2.37
CA ILE A 208 9.65 8.71 3.10
C ILE A 208 10.17 9.97 2.40
N ILE A 209 11.01 9.81 1.39
CA ILE A 209 11.63 10.90 0.63
C ILE A 209 10.57 11.80 -0.01
N TRP A 210 9.48 11.22 -0.48
CA TRP A 210 8.37 11.99 -1.08
C TRP A 210 7.72 12.93 -0.05
N ASP A 211 7.49 12.45 1.15
CA ASP A 211 6.95 13.27 2.24
C ASP A 211 7.88 14.44 2.58
N ARG A 212 9.19 14.20 2.57
CA ARG A 212 10.19 15.25 2.79
C ARG A 212 10.24 16.28 1.67
N ILE A 213 10.14 15.85 0.41
CA ILE A 213 10.16 16.72 -0.77
C ILE A 213 8.90 17.59 -0.80
N PHE A 214 7.74 17.03 -0.50
CA PHE A 214 6.45 17.71 -0.61
C PHE A 214 5.93 18.30 0.71
N GLY A 215 6.72 18.24 1.79
CA GLY A 215 6.42 18.88 3.07
C GLY A 215 5.31 18.22 3.89
N THR A 216 5.14 16.91 3.77
CA THR A 216 4.15 16.11 4.51
C THR A 216 4.79 15.13 5.52
N TYR A 217 6.03 15.41 5.94
CA TYR A 217 6.77 14.61 6.94
C TYR A 217 6.55 15.13 8.35
#